data_e84c3d23a3c16a8a9cfbacd8e14832e5
#
_entry.id   e84c3d23a3c16a8a9cfbacd8e14832e5
#
_cell.length_a   1.000
_cell.length_b   1.000
_cell.length_c   1.000
_cell.angle_alpha   90.00
_cell.angle_beta   90.00
_cell.angle_gamma   90.00
#
_symmetry.space_group_name_H-M   'P 1'
#
loop_
_entity.id
_entity.type
_entity.pdbx_description
1 polymer ?
#
loop_
_entity_poly.entity_id
_entity_poly.type
_entity_poly.pdbx_seq_one_letter_code
_entity_poly.pdbx_strand_id
1 'polypeptide(L)'
;MTILRRVVLVVILVLCLAAVWIWLSRPQRVDMSAYAPASALIYLESNSLMEVADGITATDSWKLAQPLIGETKTDWPSARTRRLVALTGIGPTASVILARAQVAMVMLDLGAREEADTMTLKPEAALLIETHTSKRRIKTTVEQALQTFAERFYEQPSLRRIIIEGDEFLVWSTADNNRQIVAVIDDSLVILANSDRAVKACLEARRGLRPSLNNGPELQQMKNRLTADGALAFGFVPSSHAPELLALATPVALGRAPGGAQIDSLVARSAAKILSSVGWSAKLIDGAIEDHYFFTLKPAVVARMRPVFQSTQQFSAPAGFVPGDVQSVTVYRFKQPDQTWRELQTTLSSQLDTLSAVLVTSVLKSGLTPYGIDDPEKFLRLVGPDVMTLRLKA
;
A
#
# COMPACT_ATOMS: atom_id res chain seq x y z
N MET A 1 0.66 42.78 -44.82
CA MET A 1 -0.01 42.41 -43.53
C MET A 1 -0.93 41.21 -43.63
N THR A 2 -1.61 40.90 -44.74
CA THR A 2 -2.57 39.78 -44.85
C THR A 2 -1.95 38.37 -44.81
N ILE A 3 -0.76 38.16 -45.38
CA ILE A 3 -0.11 36.84 -45.41
C ILE A 3 0.38 36.44 -43.99
N LEU A 4 1.03 37.35 -43.26
CA LEU A 4 1.50 37.10 -41.89
C LEU A 4 0.33 36.75 -40.96
N ARG A 5 -0.80 37.45 -41.08
CA ARG A 5 -2.02 37.18 -40.29
C ARG A 5 -2.60 35.78 -40.57
N ARG A 6 -2.57 35.33 -41.83
CA ARG A 6 -3.01 33.99 -42.22
C ARG A 6 -2.08 32.91 -41.67
N VAL A 7 -0.76 33.13 -41.73
CA VAL A 7 0.22 32.18 -41.16
C VAL A 7 0.05 32.05 -39.65
N VAL A 8 -0.12 33.18 -38.94
CA VAL A 8 -0.38 33.17 -37.49
C VAL A 8 -1.66 32.41 -37.14
N LEU A 9 -2.75 32.61 -37.88
CA LEU A 9 -4.00 31.88 -37.67
C LEU A 9 -3.88 30.38 -37.90
N VAL A 10 -3.12 29.95 -38.92
CA VAL A 10 -2.87 28.53 -39.17
C VAL A 10 -2.04 27.91 -38.05
N VAL A 11 -0.99 28.61 -37.58
CA VAL A 11 -0.16 28.15 -36.43
C VAL A 11 -1.01 28.00 -35.16
N ILE A 12 -1.85 28.98 -34.85
CA ILE A 12 -2.75 28.92 -33.70
C ILE A 12 -3.72 27.73 -33.83
N LEU A 13 -4.30 27.53 -35.02
CA LEU A 13 -5.20 26.41 -35.28
C LEU A 13 -4.50 25.06 -35.07
N VAL A 14 -3.28 24.90 -35.60
CA VAL A 14 -2.46 23.67 -35.41
C VAL A 14 -2.13 23.46 -33.94
N LEU A 15 -1.77 24.52 -33.21
CA LEU A 15 -1.51 24.42 -31.77
C LEU A 15 -2.76 24.05 -30.97
N CYS A 16 -3.93 24.63 -31.32
CA CYS A 16 -5.21 24.28 -30.73
C CYS A 16 -5.58 22.80 -31.00
N LEU A 17 -5.44 22.35 -32.26
CA LEU A 17 -5.68 20.96 -32.62
C LEU A 17 -4.72 20.00 -31.90
N ALA A 18 -3.44 20.37 -31.80
CA ALA A 18 -2.46 19.61 -31.05
C ALA A 18 -2.79 19.57 -29.54
N ALA A 19 -3.21 20.68 -28.96
CA ALA A 19 -3.63 20.75 -27.56
C ALA A 19 -4.88 19.89 -27.30
N VAL A 20 -5.89 19.97 -28.17
CA VAL A 20 -7.09 19.13 -28.11
C VAL A 20 -6.72 17.66 -28.29
N TRP A 21 -5.84 17.34 -29.25
CA TRP A 21 -5.39 15.97 -29.45
C TRP A 21 -4.61 15.44 -28.24
N ILE A 22 -3.73 16.23 -27.64
CA ILE A 22 -3.01 15.86 -26.40
C ILE A 22 -4.01 15.67 -25.25
N TRP A 23 -5.03 16.50 -25.14
CA TRP A 23 -6.04 16.39 -24.10
C TRP A 23 -6.91 15.14 -24.26
N LEU A 24 -7.37 14.85 -25.49
CA LEU A 24 -8.12 13.64 -25.82
C LEU A 24 -7.28 12.36 -25.74
N SER A 25 -5.95 12.48 -25.91
CA SER A 25 -5.00 11.35 -25.83
C SER A 25 -4.54 11.05 -24.41
N ARG A 26 -5.06 11.78 -23.41
CA ARG A 26 -4.76 11.43 -22.00
C ARG A 26 -5.35 10.06 -21.72
N PRO A 27 -4.54 9.09 -21.24
CA PRO A 27 -5.06 7.79 -20.89
C PRO A 27 -6.11 7.95 -19.78
N GLN A 28 -7.26 7.35 -19.99
CA GLN A 28 -8.29 7.29 -18.96
C GLN A 28 -7.81 6.36 -17.87
N ARG A 29 -7.92 6.79 -16.62
CA ARG A 29 -7.61 5.93 -15.46
C ARG A 29 -8.60 4.78 -15.45
N VAL A 30 -8.07 3.57 -15.26
CA VAL A 30 -8.86 2.37 -15.06
C VAL A 30 -8.88 2.04 -13.56
N ASP A 31 -9.94 1.40 -13.12
CA ASP A 31 -9.98 0.90 -11.75
C ASP A 31 -9.17 -0.39 -11.65
N MET A 32 -7.95 -0.30 -11.12
CA MET A 32 -7.03 -1.43 -10.98
C MET A 32 -7.59 -2.54 -10.09
N SER A 33 -8.55 -2.24 -9.22
CA SER A 33 -9.19 -3.23 -8.37
C SER A 33 -10.08 -4.22 -9.15
N ALA A 34 -10.47 -3.86 -10.38
CA ALA A 34 -11.16 -4.77 -11.29
C ALA A 34 -10.29 -5.94 -11.76
N TYR A 35 -8.95 -5.78 -11.69
CA TYR A 35 -7.96 -6.79 -12.06
C TYR A 35 -7.48 -7.64 -10.87
N ALA A 36 -7.84 -7.24 -9.67
CA ALA A 36 -7.48 -7.94 -8.44
C ALA A 36 -8.63 -8.90 -8.02
N PRO A 37 -8.37 -10.18 -7.78
CA PRO A 37 -9.38 -11.11 -7.29
C PRO A 37 -9.98 -10.68 -5.95
N ALA A 38 -11.27 -10.92 -5.73
CA ALA A 38 -11.95 -10.63 -4.46
C ALA A 38 -11.35 -11.39 -3.26
N SER A 39 -10.63 -12.50 -3.52
CA SER A 39 -9.90 -13.28 -2.50
C SER A 39 -8.52 -12.72 -2.15
N ALA A 40 -8.14 -11.54 -2.64
CA ALA A 40 -6.86 -10.94 -2.31
C ALA A 40 -6.75 -10.65 -0.80
N LEU A 41 -5.60 -11.01 -0.22
CA LEU A 41 -5.26 -10.72 1.18
C LEU A 41 -4.95 -9.24 1.38
N ILE A 42 -4.15 -8.70 0.47
CA ILE A 42 -3.70 -7.30 0.47
C ILE A 42 -3.80 -6.77 -0.95
N TYR A 43 -4.29 -5.56 -1.07
CA TYR A 43 -4.32 -4.80 -2.30
C TYR A 43 -3.65 -3.45 -2.09
N LEU A 44 -2.68 -3.11 -2.94
CA LEU A 44 -2.02 -1.81 -2.97
C LEU A 44 -2.14 -1.26 -4.37
N GLU A 45 -2.44 0.03 -4.52
CA GLU A 45 -2.48 0.69 -5.83
C GLU A 45 -1.82 2.06 -5.81
N SER A 46 -1.33 2.47 -6.97
CA SER A 46 -0.95 3.84 -7.27
C SER A 46 -1.41 4.19 -8.67
N ASN A 47 -2.03 5.35 -8.80
CA ASN A 47 -2.58 5.83 -10.06
C ASN A 47 -1.52 6.36 -11.03
N SER A 48 -0.29 6.59 -10.57
CA SER A 48 0.80 7.07 -11.41
C SER A 48 2.16 6.83 -10.75
N LEU A 49 2.98 5.99 -11.35
CA LEU A 49 4.36 5.83 -10.90
C LEU A 49 5.16 7.13 -10.95
N MET A 50 4.81 8.03 -11.87
CA MET A 50 5.45 9.34 -11.96
C MET A 50 5.07 10.22 -10.76
N GLU A 51 3.80 10.24 -10.35
CA GLU A 51 3.35 10.98 -9.16
C GLU A 51 4.03 10.44 -7.89
N VAL A 52 4.18 9.11 -7.77
CA VAL A 52 4.95 8.50 -6.67
C VAL A 52 6.40 8.94 -6.70
N ALA A 53 7.05 8.88 -7.87
CA ALA A 53 8.44 9.30 -8.01
C ALA A 53 8.63 10.80 -7.71
N ASP A 54 7.74 11.65 -8.21
CA ASP A 54 7.73 13.08 -7.91
C ASP A 54 7.46 13.34 -6.42
N GLY A 55 6.53 12.61 -5.81
CA GLY A 55 6.21 12.69 -4.39
C GLY A 55 7.42 12.33 -3.52
N ILE A 56 8.03 11.16 -3.73
CA ILE A 56 9.20 10.73 -2.97
C ILE A 56 10.35 11.72 -3.14
N THR A 57 10.65 12.16 -4.37
CA THR A 57 11.76 13.05 -4.64
C THR A 57 11.53 14.51 -4.23
N ALA A 58 10.29 14.89 -3.96
CA ALA A 58 9.94 16.18 -3.41
C ALA A 58 10.16 16.26 -1.88
N THR A 59 10.27 15.11 -1.20
CA THR A 59 10.47 15.08 0.24
C THR A 59 11.82 15.67 0.67
N ASP A 60 11.84 16.26 1.85
CA ASP A 60 13.08 16.81 2.41
C ASP A 60 14.09 15.70 2.74
N SER A 61 13.60 14.53 3.15
CA SER A 61 14.43 13.33 3.36
C SER A 61 15.16 12.89 2.10
N TRP A 62 14.48 12.92 0.93
CA TRP A 62 15.12 12.61 -0.35
C TRP A 62 16.18 13.64 -0.72
N LYS A 63 15.90 14.92 -0.56
CA LYS A 63 16.87 16.00 -0.84
C LYS A 63 18.15 15.84 -0.02
N LEU A 64 18.04 15.39 1.23
CA LEU A 64 19.18 15.09 2.11
C LEU A 64 19.95 13.84 1.68
N ALA A 65 19.24 12.80 1.19
CA ALA A 65 19.85 11.54 0.75
C ALA A 65 20.46 11.61 -0.67
N GLN A 66 19.98 12.51 -1.50
CA GLN A 66 20.41 12.64 -2.92
C GLN A 66 21.93 12.70 -3.12
N PRO A 67 22.72 13.47 -2.33
CA PRO A 67 24.18 13.51 -2.47
C PRO A 67 24.86 12.17 -2.21
N LEU A 68 24.24 11.30 -1.38
CA LEU A 68 24.77 9.98 -1.02
C LEU A 68 24.52 8.92 -2.10
N ILE A 69 23.44 9.09 -2.88
CA ILE A 69 23.02 8.14 -3.92
C ILE A 69 23.81 8.35 -5.22
N GLY A 70 24.47 9.49 -5.37
CA GLY A 70 25.24 9.87 -6.55
C GLY A 70 24.35 10.40 -7.69
N GLU A 71 24.82 11.43 -8.38
CA GLU A 71 24.19 11.90 -9.61
C GLU A 71 24.42 10.87 -10.72
N THR A 72 23.38 10.23 -11.20
CA THR A 72 23.44 9.53 -12.50
C THR A 72 23.63 10.60 -13.59
N LYS A 73 24.89 10.78 -14.03
CA LYS A 73 25.24 11.64 -15.18
C LYS A 73 24.70 11.00 -16.45
N THR A 74 23.41 11.12 -16.69
CA THR A 74 22.78 10.64 -17.93
C THR A 74 22.05 11.81 -18.57
N ASP A 75 22.32 12.05 -19.84
CA ASP A 75 21.66 13.06 -20.69
C ASP A 75 20.23 12.62 -21.00
N TRP A 76 19.34 12.81 -20.04
CA TRP A 76 17.93 12.44 -20.16
C TRP A 76 17.08 13.61 -20.63
N PRO A 77 16.06 13.37 -21.49
CA PRO A 77 15.25 14.44 -22.08
C PRO A 77 14.37 15.18 -21.05
N SER A 78 14.11 14.60 -19.87
CA SER A 78 13.37 15.30 -18.81
C SER A 78 13.85 14.94 -17.41
N ALA A 79 13.78 15.91 -16.48
CA ALA A 79 14.10 15.69 -15.06
C ALA A 79 13.19 14.61 -14.43
N ARG A 80 11.94 14.53 -14.85
CA ARG A 80 10.95 13.54 -14.36
C ARG A 80 11.32 12.11 -14.72
N THR A 81 11.69 11.86 -15.99
CA THR A 81 12.12 10.52 -16.43
C THR A 81 13.36 10.07 -15.69
N ARG A 82 14.31 11.00 -15.44
CA ARG A 82 15.52 10.73 -14.67
C ARG A 82 15.22 10.26 -13.24
N ARG A 83 14.25 10.90 -12.57
CA ARG A 83 13.81 10.50 -11.23
C ARG A 83 13.23 9.09 -11.21
N LEU A 84 12.37 8.75 -12.19
CA LEU A 84 11.79 7.42 -12.29
C LEU A 84 12.87 6.35 -12.50
N VAL A 85 13.86 6.62 -13.35
CA VAL A 85 15.01 5.71 -13.57
C VAL A 85 15.84 5.55 -12.31
N ALA A 86 16.13 6.64 -11.60
CA ALA A 86 16.90 6.60 -10.36
C ALA A 86 16.22 5.73 -9.30
N LEU A 87 14.88 5.78 -9.22
CA LEU A 87 14.11 4.98 -8.29
C LEU A 87 13.92 3.53 -8.71
N THR A 88 13.75 3.27 -10.01
CA THR A 88 13.38 1.93 -10.51
C THR A 88 14.55 1.16 -11.11
N GLY A 89 15.64 1.83 -11.48
CA GLY A 89 16.76 1.23 -12.21
C GLY A 89 16.42 0.78 -13.63
N ILE A 90 15.25 1.16 -14.15
CA ILE A 90 14.73 0.74 -15.46
C ILE A 90 15.27 1.66 -16.55
N GLY A 91 15.59 1.10 -17.72
CA GLY A 91 16.13 1.85 -18.86
C GLY A 91 15.19 2.92 -19.44
N PRO A 92 15.69 3.82 -20.32
CA PRO A 92 14.97 5.01 -20.78
C PRO A 92 13.64 4.72 -21.45
N THR A 93 13.61 3.75 -22.35
CA THR A 93 12.41 3.41 -23.12
C THR A 93 11.28 2.89 -22.23
N ALA A 94 11.62 2.01 -21.30
CA ALA A 94 10.67 1.48 -20.32
C ALA A 94 10.17 2.57 -19.36
N SER A 95 11.04 3.52 -18.98
CA SER A 95 10.67 4.64 -18.11
C SER A 95 9.63 5.56 -18.72
N VAL A 96 9.65 5.78 -20.04
CA VAL A 96 8.63 6.57 -20.74
C VAL A 96 7.27 5.87 -20.71
N ILE A 97 7.25 4.54 -20.85
CA ILE A 97 6.01 3.74 -20.76
C ILE A 97 5.49 3.76 -19.32
N LEU A 98 6.37 3.48 -18.34
CA LEU A 98 6.01 3.42 -16.93
C LEU A 98 5.63 4.78 -16.32
N ALA A 99 6.09 5.89 -16.92
CA ALA A 99 5.72 7.23 -16.45
C ALA A 99 4.22 7.49 -16.43
N ARG A 100 3.45 6.79 -17.26
CA ARG A 100 1.99 6.91 -17.36
C ARG A 100 1.25 5.70 -16.80
N ALA A 101 1.99 4.70 -16.32
CA ALA A 101 1.41 3.47 -15.87
C ALA A 101 0.73 3.64 -14.51
N GLN A 102 -0.45 3.01 -14.39
CA GLN A 102 -1.05 2.70 -13.10
C GLN A 102 -0.49 1.36 -12.63
N VAL A 103 -0.29 1.22 -11.33
CA VAL A 103 0.30 0.02 -10.75
C VAL A 103 -0.55 -0.45 -9.58
N ALA A 104 -0.78 -1.76 -9.51
CA ALA A 104 -1.31 -2.37 -8.31
C ALA A 104 -0.51 -3.62 -7.94
N MET A 105 -0.35 -3.84 -6.65
CA MET A 105 0.20 -5.07 -6.09
C MET A 105 -0.91 -5.82 -5.37
N VAL A 106 -1.00 -7.10 -5.64
CA VAL A 106 -2.00 -8.00 -5.06
C VAL A 106 -1.29 -9.14 -4.37
N MET A 107 -1.52 -9.33 -3.09
CA MET A 107 -1.11 -10.52 -2.37
C MET A 107 -2.28 -11.48 -2.28
N LEU A 108 -2.12 -12.70 -2.78
CA LEU A 108 -3.19 -13.70 -2.86
C LEU A 108 -3.11 -14.73 -1.75
N ASP A 109 -1.91 -15.03 -1.31
CA ASP A 109 -1.66 -16.00 -0.25
C ASP A 109 -0.39 -15.62 0.52
N LEU A 110 -0.33 -16.00 1.77
CA LEU A 110 0.83 -15.84 2.63
C LEU A 110 1.11 -17.17 3.33
N GLY A 111 1.69 -18.09 2.57
CA GLY A 111 2.15 -19.37 3.11
C GLY A 111 3.18 -19.13 4.21
N ALA A 112 2.86 -19.54 5.42
CA ALA A 112 3.79 -19.52 6.54
C ALA A 112 4.29 -20.94 6.80
N ARG A 113 5.61 -21.16 6.81
CA ARG A 113 6.22 -22.42 7.20
C ARG A 113 7.10 -22.19 8.43
N GLU A 114 6.74 -22.85 9.50
CA GLU A 114 7.50 -22.82 10.75
C GLU A 114 8.58 -23.92 10.69
N GLU A 115 9.85 -23.54 10.80
CA GLU A 115 10.99 -24.44 10.85
C GLU A 115 11.77 -24.14 12.13
N ALA A 116 11.63 -25.02 13.14
CA ALA A 116 12.31 -24.95 14.45
C ALA A 116 12.23 -23.55 15.11
N ASP A 117 13.19 -22.67 14.82
CA ASP A 117 13.29 -21.32 15.39
C ASP A 117 13.04 -20.20 14.36
N THR A 118 12.69 -20.55 13.12
CA THR A 118 12.50 -19.57 12.03
C THR A 118 11.15 -19.75 11.37
N MET A 119 10.51 -18.62 11.05
CA MET A 119 9.29 -18.59 10.26
C MET A 119 9.63 -18.14 8.83
N THR A 120 9.46 -19.02 7.87
CA THR A 120 9.64 -18.68 6.45
C THR A 120 8.29 -18.29 5.86
N LEU A 121 8.16 -17.03 5.41
CA LEU A 121 6.99 -16.55 4.69
C LEU A 121 7.19 -16.75 3.19
N LYS A 122 6.22 -17.38 2.54
CA LYS A 122 6.18 -17.55 1.08
C LYS A 122 4.95 -16.82 0.53
N PRO A 123 5.05 -15.51 0.27
CA PRO A 123 3.93 -14.77 -0.29
C PRO A 123 3.66 -15.21 -1.72
N GLU A 124 2.40 -15.39 -2.08
CA GLU A 124 1.95 -15.48 -3.47
C GLU A 124 1.41 -14.11 -3.88
N ALA A 125 2.12 -13.42 -4.78
CA ALA A 125 1.82 -12.05 -5.12
C ALA A 125 1.92 -11.80 -6.62
N ALA A 126 1.13 -10.82 -7.08
CA ALA A 126 1.16 -10.31 -8.44
C ALA A 126 1.31 -8.78 -8.44
N LEU A 127 2.08 -8.28 -9.39
CA LEU A 127 2.19 -6.86 -9.74
C LEU A 127 1.46 -6.63 -11.06
N LEU A 128 0.49 -5.76 -11.05
CA LEU A 128 -0.33 -5.37 -12.17
C LEU A 128 0.15 -4.00 -12.66
N ILE A 129 0.47 -3.86 -13.93
CA ILE A 129 0.95 -2.61 -14.53
C ILE A 129 0.08 -2.30 -15.74
N GLU A 130 -0.81 -1.34 -15.60
CA GLU A 130 -1.60 -0.83 -16.71
C GLU A 130 -0.83 0.28 -17.42
N THR A 131 -0.31 -0.03 -18.61
CA THR A 131 0.60 0.85 -19.34
C THR A 131 -0.11 1.83 -20.28
N HIS A 132 -1.40 1.64 -20.53
CA HIS A 132 -2.19 2.37 -21.53
C HIS A 132 -1.53 2.36 -22.92
N THR A 133 -0.74 1.33 -23.20
CA THR A 133 0.03 1.20 -24.44
C THR A 133 -0.22 -0.18 -25.04
N SER A 134 -0.36 -0.28 -26.35
CA SER A 134 -0.68 -1.54 -27.01
C SER A 134 0.37 -2.64 -26.77
N LYS A 135 -0.09 -3.88 -26.65
CA LYS A 135 0.73 -5.10 -26.46
C LYS A 135 1.97 -5.14 -27.37
N ARG A 136 1.81 -4.78 -28.65
CA ARG A 136 2.92 -4.80 -29.61
C ARG A 136 4.08 -3.88 -29.22
N ARG A 137 3.79 -2.73 -28.63
CA ARG A 137 4.82 -1.75 -28.22
C ARG A 137 5.49 -2.12 -26.91
N ILE A 138 4.73 -2.68 -25.97
CA ILE A 138 5.25 -2.98 -24.64
C ILE A 138 5.98 -4.31 -24.56
N LYS A 139 5.62 -5.30 -25.41
CA LYS A 139 6.14 -6.67 -25.34
C LYS A 139 7.67 -6.72 -25.29
N THR A 140 8.32 -6.14 -26.28
CA THR A 140 9.79 -6.14 -26.35
C THR A 140 10.43 -5.42 -25.16
N THR A 141 9.85 -4.27 -24.74
CA THR A 141 10.38 -3.51 -23.63
C THR A 141 10.25 -4.26 -22.30
N VAL A 142 9.12 -4.91 -22.07
CA VAL A 142 8.87 -5.71 -20.85
C VAL A 142 9.79 -6.93 -20.85
N GLU A 143 9.89 -7.67 -21.98
CA GLU A 143 10.77 -8.83 -22.09
C GLU A 143 12.23 -8.46 -21.80
N GLN A 144 12.73 -7.36 -22.38
CA GLN A 144 14.08 -6.87 -22.13
C GLN A 144 14.30 -6.46 -20.66
N ALA A 145 13.35 -5.73 -20.09
CA ALA A 145 13.45 -5.31 -18.70
C ALA A 145 13.48 -6.51 -17.74
N LEU A 146 12.61 -7.51 -17.97
CA LEU A 146 12.55 -8.70 -17.15
C LEU A 146 13.78 -9.61 -17.35
N GLN A 147 14.30 -9.68 -18.57
CA GLN A 147 15.53 -10.40 -18.85
C GLN A 147 16.71 -9.77 -18.07
N THR A 148 16.87 -8.44 -18.16
CA THR A 148 17.90 -7.71 -17.42
C THR A 148 17.74 -7.89 -15.90
N PHE A 149 16.51 -7.86 -15.40
CA PHE A 149 16.23 -8.10 -13.99
C PHE A 149 16.62 -9.54 -13.59
N ALA A 150 16.19 -10.53 -14.37
CA ALA A 150 16.51 -11.93 -14.10
C ALA A 150 18.02 -12.19 -14.11
N GLU A 151 18.75 -11.66 -15.10
CA GLU A 151 20.21 -11.77 -15.18
C GLU A 151 20.93 -11.15 -13.98
N ARG A 152 20.36 -10.09 -13.41
CA ARG A 152 20.95 -9.41 -12.26
C ARG A 152 20.71 -10.12 -10.93
N PHE A 153 19.54 -10.76 -10.77
CA PHE A 153 19.09 -11.29 -9.48
C PHE A 153 18.99 -12.81 -9.40
N TYR A 154 19.05 -13.50 -10.55
CA TYR A 154 18.99 -14.95 -10.65
C TYR A 154 20.32 -15.47 -11.23
N GLU A 155 20.85 -16.48 -10.60
CA GLU A 155 21.99 -17.20 -11.15
C GLU A 155 21.53 -18.02 -12.36
N GLN A 156 22.09 -17.74 -13.54
CA GLN A 156 21.79 -18.45 -14.80
C GLN A 156 20.28 -18.60 -15.08
N PRO A 157 19.55 -17.48 -15.24
CA PRO A 157 18.10 -17.55 -15.45
C PRO A 157 17.75 -18.26 -16.76
N SER A 158 16.77 -19.14 -16.71
CA SER A 158 16.18 -19.75 -17.89
C SER A 158 14.85 -19.11 -18.24
N LEU A 159 14.66 -18.74 -19.53
CA LEU A 159 13.37 -18.26 -20.02
C LEU A 159 12.62 -19.41 -20.70
N ARG A 160 11.41 -19.69 -20.24
CA ARG A 160 10.46 -20.60 -20.88
C ARG A 160 9.22 -19.84 -21.33
N ARG A 161 8.70 -20.17 -22.51
CA ARG A 161 7.42 -19.67 -23.02
C ARG A 161 6.41 -20.80 -22.99
N ILE A 162 5.30 -20.59 -22.30
CA ILE A 162 4.26 -21.60 -22.12
C ILE A 162 2.93 -20.98 -22.57
N ILE A 163 2.13 -21.72 -23.31
CA ILE A 163 0.77 -21.28 -23.66
C ILE A 163 -0.20 -22.01 -22.73
N ILE A 164 -0.96 -21.24 -21.95
CA ILE A 164 -2.00 -21.75 -21.05
C ILE A 164 -3.31 -21.06 -21.43
N GLU A 165 -4.32 -21.84 -21.81
CA GLU A 165 -5.65 -21.34 -22.17
C GLU A 165 -5.64 -20.23 -23.27
N GLY A 166 -4.62 -20.27 -24.16
CA GLY A 166 -4.44 -19.30 -25.26
C GLY A 166 -3.60 -18.08 -24.90
N ASP A 167 -3.20 -17.91 -23.64
CA ASP A 167 -2.30 -16.84 -23.20
C ASP A 167 -0.85 -17.28 -23.18
N GLU A 168 0.06 -16.42 -23.63
CA GLU A 168 1.50 -16.65 -23.61
C GLU A 168 2.08 -16.23 -22.24
N PHE A 169 2.54 -17.20 -21.46
CA PHE A 169 3.24 -17.01 -20.21
C PHE A 169 4.75 -17.02 -20.45
N LEU A 170 5.42 -16.00 -19.99
CA LEU A 170 6.87 -15.87 -19.98
C LEU A 170 7.35 -16.22 -18.57
N VAL A 171 8.15 -17.26 -18.42
CA VAL A 171 8.61 -17.75 -17.11
C VAL A 171 10.13 -17.69 -17.07
N TRP A 172 10.66 -16.82 -16.21
CA TRP A 172 12.07 -16.80 -15.83
C TRP A 172 12.23 -17.56 -14.52
N SER A 173 13.10 -18.54 -14.49
CA SER A 173 13.36 -19.31 -13.27
C SER A 173 14.86 -19.47 -13.03
N THR A 174 15.23 -19.61 -11.75
CA THR A 174 16.56 -20.06 -11.33
C THR A 174 16.79 -21.52 -11.75
N ALA A 175 18.05 -21.97 -11.80
CA ALA A 175 18.39 -23.33 -12.19
C ALA A 175 17.73 -24.40 -11.28
N ASP A 176 17.53 -24.10 -10.00
CA ASP A 176 16.88 -24.95 -9.01
C ASP A 176 15.34 -24.81 -9.01
N ASN A 177 14.76 -23.94 -9.85
CA ASN A 177 13.34 -23.60 -9.91
C ASN A 177 12.72 -23.10 -8.57
N ASN A 178 13.53 -22.72 -7.59
CA ASN A 178 13.04 -22.22 -6.30
C ASN A 178 12.51 -20.78 -6.38
N ARG A 179 12.98 -20.01 -7.36
CA ARG A 179 12.51 -18.65 -7.63
C ARG A 179 12.11 -18.55 -9.08
N GLN A 180 10.97 -17.93 -9.31
CA GLN A 180 10.49 -17.66 -10.66
C GLN A 180 9.79 -16.31 -10.74
N ILE A 181 9.79 -15.71 -11.91
CA ILE A 181 8.94 -14.61 -12.32
C ILE A 181 8.12 -15.10 -13.49
N VAL A 182 6.83 -14.98 -13.36
CA VAL A 182 5.86 -15.29 -14.41
C VAL A 182 5.27 -13.99 -14.92
N ALA A 183 5.30 -13.76 -16.22
CA ALA A 183 4.75 -12.57 -16.84
C ALA A 183 3.73 -12.92 -17.92
N VAL A 184 2.64 -12.17 -17.97
CA VAL A 184 1.67 -12.18 -19.08
C VAL A 184 1.39 -10.76 -19.51
N ILE A 185 1.27 -10.56 -20.82
CA ILE A 185 0.88 -9.28 -21.40
C ILE A 185 -0.48 -9.46 -22.08
N ASP A 186 -1.49 -8.82 -21.54
CA ASP A 186 -2.87 -8.83 -22.04
C ASP A 186 -3.29 -7.41 -22.41
N ASP A 187 -3.27 -7.09 -23.71
CA ASP A 187 -3.42 -5.73 -24.27
C ASP A 187 -2.42 -4.72 -23.70
N SER A 188 -2.90 -3.78 -22.88
CA SER A 188 -2.10 -2.76 -22.20
C SER A 188 -1.68 -3.16 -20.80
N LEU A 189 -2.22 -4.24 -20.26
CA LEU A 189 -1.92 -4.75 -18.93
C LEU A 189 -0.75 -5.72 -18.96
N VAL A 190 0.22 -5.50 -18.10
CA VAL A 190 1.30 -6.43 -17.77
C VAL A 190 1.04 -6.99 -16.39
N ILE A 191 0.98 -8.30 -16.26
CA ILE A 191 0.86 -9.01 -14.99
C ILE A 191 2.19 -9.71 -14.74
N LEU A 192 2.82 -9.40 -13.61
CA LEU A 192 4.03 -10.06 -13.13
C LEU A 192 3.72 -10.74 -11.82
N ALA A 193 4.09 -12.00 -11.65
CA ALA A 193 3.88 -12.72 -10.39
C ALA A 193 5.01 -13.70 -10.12
N ASN A 194 5.05 -14.21 -8.90
CA ASN A 194 5.97 -15.28 -8.51
C ASN A 194 5.36 -16.68 -8.72
N SER A 195 4.13 -16.77 -9.23
CA SER A 195 3.48 -18.02 -9.60
C SER A 195 2.55 -17.83 -10.81
N ASP A 196 2.33 -18.89 -11.57
CA ASP A 196 1.36 -18.95 -12.67
C ASP A 196 -0.09 -18.86 -12.15
N ARG A 197 -0.37 -19.41 -10.98
CA ARG A 197 -1.65 -19.32 -10.29
C ARG A 197 -2.03 -17.86 -9.99
N ALA A 198 -1.09 -17.04 -9.53
CA ALA A 198 -1.34 -15.63 -9.24
C ALA A 198 -1.64 -14.84 -10.52
N VAL A 199 -0.88 -15.09 -11.61
CA VAL A 199 -1.17 -14.49 -12.93
C VAL A 199 -2.56 -14.89 -13.42
N LYS A 200 -2.88 -16.20 -13.37
CA LYS A 200 -4.19 -16.70 -13.81
C LYS A 200 -5.33 -16.10 -13.02
N ALA A 201 -5.22 -16.00 -11.70
CA ALA A 201 -6.24 -15.41 -10.85
C ALA A 201 -6.54 -13.95 -11.22
N CYS A 202 -5.51 -13.15 -11.52
CA CYS A 202 -5.66 -11.76 -11.95
C CYS A 202 -6.24 -11.64 -13.36
N LEU A 203 -5.85 -12.52 -14.30
CA LEU A 203 -6.44 -12.58 -15.64
C LEU A 203 -7.93 -12.95 -15.60
N GLU A 204 -8.29 -13.95 -14.81
CA GLU A 204 -9.68 -14.35 -14.61
C GLU A 204 -10.53 -13.21 -14.02
N ALA A 205 -9.99 -12.47 -13.03
CA ALA A 205 -10.67 -11.30 -12.47
C ALA A 205 -10.86 -10.22 -13.53
N ARG A 206 -9.82 -9.87 -14.31
CA ARG A 206 -9.91 -8.91 -15.41
C ARG A 206 -10.98 -9.27 -16.43
N ARG A 207 -11.10 -10.55 -16.77
CA ARG A 207 -12.05 -11.06 -17.77
C ARG A 207 -13.46 -11.29 -17.23
N GLY A 208 -13.68 -11.03 -15.94
CA GLY A 208 -14.96 -11.27 -15.28
C GLY A 208 -15.30 -12.73 -15.05
N LEU A 209 -14.33 -13.63 -15.21
CA LEU A 209 -14.49 -15.07 -14.96
C LEU A 209 -14.40 -15.41 -13.47
N ARG A 210 -13.86 -14.47 -12.67
CA ARG A 210 -13.75 -14.53 -11.22
C ARG A 210 -14.19 -13.20 -10.61
N PRO A 211 -14.86 -13.18 -9.45
CA PRO A 211 -15.16 -11.93 -8.74
C PRO A 211 -13.89 -11.14 -8.45
N SER A 212 -13.95 -9.83 -8.70
CA SER A 212 -12.86 -8.89 -8.41
C SER A 212 -13.15 -8.08 -7.14
N LEU A 213 -12.12 -7.43 -6.59
CA LEU A 213 -12.26 -6.54 -5.43
C LEU A 213 -13.20 -5.36 -5.71
N ASN A 214 -13.29 -4.91 -6.98
CA ASN A 214 -14.19 -3.84 -7.37
C ASN A 214 -15.67 -4.20 -7.19
N ASN A 215 -16.02 -5.47 -7.17
CA ASN A 215 -17.41 -5.92 -7.01
C ASN A 215 -17.93 -5.72 -5.58
N GLY A 216 -17.05 -5.47 -4.61
CA GLY A 216 -17.40 -5.32 -3.20
C GLY A 216 -17.56 -3.86 -2.77
N PRO A 217 -18.60 -3.51 -1.97
CA PRO A 217 -18.80 -2.15 -1.48
C PRO A 217 -17.72 -1.71 -0.47
N GLU A 218 -17.05 -2.66 0.17
CA GLU A 218 -16.09 -2.43 1.25
C GLU A 218 -14.87 -1.63 0.77
N LEU A 219 -14.31 -2.01 -0.39
CA LEU A 219 -13.19 -1.29 -1.00
C LEU A 219 -13.58 0.15 -1.38
N GLN A 220 -14.74 0.34 -2.00
CA GLN A 220 -15.20 1.67 -2.42
C GLN A 220 -15.47 2.59 -1.22
N GLN A 221 -16.06 2.05 -0.15
CA GLN A 221 -16.22 2.79 1.09
C GLN A 221 -14.87 3.20 1.69
N MET A 222 -13.87 2.32 1.64
CA MET A 222 -12.53 2.60 2.13
C MET A 222 -11.83 3.67 1.26
N LYS A 223 -11.90 3.55 -0.07
CA LYS A 223 -11.37 4.56 -1.01
C LYS A 223 -11.96 5.96 -0.73
N ASN A 224 -13.27 6.04 -0.52
CA ASN A 224 -13.95 7.30 -0.20
C ASN A 224 -13.52 7.87 1.15
N ARG A 225 -13.36 7.03 2.17
CA ARG A 225 -12.93 7.45 3.52
C ARG A 225 -11.51 8.02 3.53
N LEU A 226 -10.62 7.41 2.78
CA LEU A 226 -9.21 7.80 2.69
C LEU A 226 -8.92 8.81 1.58
N THR A 227 -9.95 9.24 0.83
CA THR A 227 -9.79 10.13 -0.34
C THR A 227 -8.68 9.63 -1.27
N ALA A 228 -8.79 8.34 -1.66
CA ALA A 228 -7.74 7.61 -2.38
C ALA A 228 -7.42 8.21 -3.77
N ASP A 229 -8.37 8.87 -4.42
CA ASP A 229 -8.19 9.46 -5.75
C ASP A 229 -7.08 10.51 -5.83
N GLY A 230 -6.80 11.20 -4.72
CA GLY A 230 -5.71 12.18 -4.62
C GLY A 230 -4.46 11.67 -3.89
N ALA A 231 -4.41 10.38 -3.54
CA ALA A 231 -3.29 9.80 -2.85
C ALA A 231 -2.19 9.36 -3.83
N LEU A 232 -0.92 9.39 -3.38
CA LEU A 232 0.21 8.80 -4.10
C LEU A 232 0.08 7.27 -4.17
N ALA A 233 -0.38 6.68 -3.07
CA ALA A 233 -0.65 5.26 -2.96
C ALA A 233 -1.85 5.01 -2.03
N PHE A 234 -2.53 3.90 -2.28
CA PHE A 234 -3.64 3.44 -1.47
C PHE A 234 -3.47 1.95 -1.19
N GLY A 235 -3.80 1.52 0.02
CA GLY A 235 -3.75 0.12 0.45
C GLY A 235 -5.05 -0.32 1.10
N PHE A 236 -5.39 -1.58 0.91
CA PHE A 236 -6.61 -2.18 1.46
C PHE A 236 -6.40 -3.63 1.86
N VAL A 237 -6.92 -3.97 3.04
CA VAL A 237 -7.01 -5.33 3.56
C VAL A 237 -8.48 -5.63 3.81
N PRO A 238 -9.08 -6.59 3.09
CA PRO A 238 -10.48 -6.97 3.26
C PRO A 238 -10.78 -7.53 4.65
N SER A 239 -12.03 -7.42 5.06
CA SER A 239 -12.50 -7.93 6.36
C SER A 239 -12.35 -9.45 6.54
N SER A 240 -12.29 -10.19 5.44
CA SER A 240 -12.02 -11.63 5.44
C SER A 240 -10.62 -12.00 5.93
N HIS A 241 -9.63 -11.11 5.74
CA HIS A 241 -8.22 -11.41 5.96
C HIS A 241 -7.51 -10.49 6.98
N ALA A 242 -8.12 -9.34 7.31
CA ALA A 242 -7.53 -8.40 8.26
C ALA A 242 -7.18 -9.01 9.63
N PRO A 243 -7.99 -9.91 10.22
CA PRO A 243 -7.67 -10.55 11.48
C PRO A 243 -6.43 -11.46 11.41
N GLU A 244 -6.29 -12.21 10.32
CA GLU A 244 -5.16 -13.14 10.11
C GLU A 244 -3.86 -12.38 9.91
N LEU A 245 -3.90 -11.33 9.09
CA LEU A 245 -2.74 -10.47 8.86
C LEU A 245 -2.32 -9.72 10.13
N LEU A 246 -3.26 -9.29 10.95
CA LEU A 246 -2.96 -8.67 12.24
C LEU A 246 -2.26 -9.67 13.17
N ALA A 247 -2.71 -10.93 13.18
CA ALA A 247 -2.08 -11.98 13.98
C ALA A 247 -0.62 -12.24 13.56
N LEU A 248 -0.35 -12.23 12.26
CA LEU A 248 1.01 -12.37 11.72
C LEU A 248 1.89 -11.15 11.98
N ALA A 249 1.32 -9.95 11.92
CA ALA A 249 2.07 -8.70 12.13
C ALA A 249 2.37 -8.42 13.61
N THR A 250 1.53 -8.88 14.53
CA THR A 250 1.63 -8.56 15.96
C THR A 250 2.96 -9.03 16.58
N PRO A 251 3.45 -10.28 16.39
CA PRO A 251 4.74 -10.72 16.93
C PRO A 251 5.91 -9.87 16.39
N VAL A 252 5.88 -9.58 15.09
CA VAL A 252 6.91 -8.76 14.43
C VAL A 252 6.93 -7.33 14.99
N ALA A 253 5.76 -6.72 15.15
CA ALA A 253 5.62 -5.37 15.70
C ALA A 253 6.08 -5.28 17.17
N LEU A 254 5.93 -6.36 17.93
CA LEU A 254 6.36 -6.43 19.35
C LEU A 254 7.83 -6.85 19.49
N GLY A 255 8.57 -7.04 18.39
CA GLY A 255 9.98 -7.47 18.43
C GLY A 255 10.16 -8.85 19.07
N ARG A 256 9.14 -9.68 19.06
CA ARG A 256 9.18 -11.06 19.58
C ARG A 256 9.26 -12.03 18.42
N ALA A 257 9.96 -13.15 18.64
CA ALA A 257 9.80 -14.29 17.76
C ALA A 257 8.30 -14.68 17.72
N PRO A 258 7.76 -15.15 16.59
CA PRO A 258 6.38 -15.61 16.52
C PRO A 258 6.12 -16.55 17.69
N GLY A 259 5.17 -16.22 18.55
CA GLY A 259 4.72 -17.10 19.63
C GLY A 259 4.13 -18.34 19.02
N GLY A 260 4.22 -19.48 19.68
CA GLY A 260 3.71 -20.73 19.14
C GLY A 260 2.28 -20.59 18.60
N ALA A 261 1.91 -21.41 17.63
CA ALA A 261 0.66 -21.39 16.85
C ALA A 261 -0.63 -21.13 17.67
N GLN A 262 -0.62 -21.41 18.96
CA GLN A 262 -1.74 -21.16 19.87
C GLN A 262 -1.95 -19.66 20.14
N ILE A 263 -0.89 -18.87 20.35
CA ILE A 263 -0.99 -17.43 20.62
C ILE A 263 -1.43 -16.69 19.37
N ASP A 264 -0.88 -17.05 18.21
CA ASP A 264 -1.23 -16.43 16.92
C ASP A 264 -2.70 -16.70 16.55
N SER A 265 -3.18 -17.93 16.77
CA SER A 265 -4.59 -18.28 16.58
C SER A 265 -5.52 -17.55 17.55
N LEU A 266 -5.05 -17.25 18.75
CA LEU A 266 -5.81 -16.49 19.75
C LEU A 266 -5.92 -15.02 19.37
N VAL A 267 -4.81 -14.41 18.91
CA VAL A 267 -4.79 -13.03 18.40
C VAL A 267 -5.70 -12.90 17.18
N ALA A 268 -5.62 -13.83 16.21
CA ALA A 268 -6.48 -13.84 15.04
C ALA A 268 -7.96 -13.91 15.40
N ARG A 269 -8.34 -14.83 16.31
CA ARG A 269 -9.72 -14.98 16.78
C ARG A 269 -10.23 -13.74 17.51
N SER A 270 -9.38 -13.12 18.32
CA SER A 270 -9.72 -11.88 19.03
C SER A 270 -9.89 -10.70 18.07
N ALA A 271 -8.95 -10.56 17.12
CA ALA A 271 -9.02 -9.54 16.08
C ALA A 271 -10.27 -9.71 15.20
N ALA A 272 -10.64 -10.95 14.85
CA ALA A 272 -11.83 -11.25 14.05
C ALA A 272 -13.13 -10.79 14.70
N LYS A 273 -13.20 -10.70 16.03
CA LYS A 273 -14.37 -10.20 16.75
C LYS A 273 -14.46 -8.67 16.80
N ILE A 274 -13.35 -7.98 16.61
CA ILE A 274 -13.23 -6.53 16.78
C ILE A 274 -13.05 -5.82 15.44
N LEU A 275 -12.07 -6.28 14.65
CA LEU A 275 -11.66 -5.66 13.40
C LEU A 275 -12.52 -6.16 12.23
N SER A 276 -12.82 -5.25 11.29
CA SER A 276 -13.41 -5.58 10.01
C SER A 276 -12.33 -5.47 8.92
N SER A 277 -12.05 -4.28 8.41
CA SER A 277 -11.07 -4.06 7.37
C SER A 277 -10.07 -2.98 7.75
N VAL A 278 -8.97 -2.92 7.00
CA VAL A 278 -7.92 -1.90 7.17
C VAL A 278 -7.69 -1.22 5.83
N GLY A 279 -7.60 0.10 5.86
CA GLY A 279 -7.20 0.93 4.74
C GLY A 279 -6.00 1.80 5.10
N TRP A 280 -5.23 2.14 4.09
CA TRP A 280 -4.09 3.03 4.17
C TRP A 280 -4.04 3.93 2.93
N SER A 281 -3.64 5.17 3.08
CA SER A 281 -3.26 6.03 1.96
C SER A 281 -2.07 6.90 2.31
N ALA A 282 -1.22 7.16 1.32
CA ALA A 282 -0.08 8.06 1.43
C ALA A 282 -0.33 9.30 0.58
N LYS A 283 -0.10 10.48 1.15
CA LYS A 283 -0.25 11.78 0.46
C LYS A 283 1.01 12.62 0.63
N LEU A 284 1.34 13.41 -0.39
CA LEU A 284 2.38 14.42 -0.27
C LEU A 284 1.76 15.71 0.26
N ILE A 285 2.21 16.16 1.43
CA ILE A 285 1.77 17.42 2.07
C ILE A 285 3.01 18.17 2.55
N ASP A 286 3.19 19.40 2.09
CA ASP A 286 4.25 20.32 2.53
C ASP A 286 5.68 19.71 2.53
N GLY A 287 6.00 18.91 1.50
CA GLY A 287 7.32 18.28 1.35
C GLY A 287 7.55 17.04 2.21
N ALA A 288 6.50 16.52 2.85
CA ALA A 288 6.51 15.27 3.60
C ALA A 288 5.45 14.31 3.06
N ILE A 289 5.66 13.00 3.29
CA ILE A 289 4.62 11.98 3.03
C ILE A 289 3.83 11.81 4.33
N GLU A 290 2.52 12.01 4.22
CA GLU A 290 1.58 11.79 5.31
C GLU A 290 0.83 10.49 5.07
N ASP A 291 0.91 9.59 6.06
CA ASP A 291 0.23 8.30 6.04
C ASP A 291 -1.08 8.37 6.82
N HIS A 292 -2.17 8.00 6.17
CA HIS A 292 -3.50 7.90 6.78
C HIS A 292 -3.91 6.44 6.89
N TYR A 293 -4.23 6.00 8.10
CA TYR A 293 -4.73 4.66 8.38
C TYR A 293 -6.20 4.73 8.80
N PHE A 294 -6.99 3.82 8.27
CA PHE A 294 -8.40 3.69 8.67
C PHE A 294 -8.73 2.24 9.00
N PHE A 295 -9.16 2.03 10.23
CA PHE A 295 -9.58 0.72 10.73
C PHE A 295 -11.11 0.69 10.82
N THR A 296 -11.73 -0.24 10.12
CA THR A 296 -13.17 -0.50 10.26
C THR A 296 -13.37 -1.53 11.36
N LEU A 297 -14.20 -1.21 12.33
CA LEU A 297 -14.54 -2.12 13.41
C LEU A 297 -15.88 -2.81 13.16
N LYS A 298 -16.09 -3.95 13.80
CA LYS A 298 -17.39 -4.64 13.75
C LYS A 298 -18.50 -3.74 14.31
N PRO A 299 -19.72 -3.77 13.73
CA PRO A 299 -20.81 -2.87 14.13
C PRO A 299 -21.16 -2.93 15.64
N ALA A 300 -21.12 -4.11 16.24
CA ALA A 300 -21.36 -4.28 17.67
C ALA A 300 -20.31 -3.55 18.54
N VAL A 301 -19.04 -3.55 18.12
CA VAL A 301 -17.96 -2.83 18.78
C VAL A 301 -18.17 -1.32 18.60
N VAL A 302 -18.44 -0.87 17.38
CA VAL A 302 -18.70 0.55 17.07
C VAL A 302 -19.87 1.08 17.91
N ALA A 303 -20.98 0.36 18.01
CA ALA A 303 -22.14 0.78 18.78
C ALA A 303 -21.82 1.04 20.27
N ARG A 304 -20.96 0.20 20.86
CA ARG A 304 -20.51 0.34 22.26
C ARG A 304 -19.47 1.46 22.44
N MET A 305 -18.54 1.58 21.48
CA MET A 305 -17.45 2.54 21.58
C MET A 305 -17.85 3.98 21.21
N ARG A 306 -18.90 4.14 20.40
CA ARG A 306 -19.35 5.46 19.92
C ARG A 306 -19.59 6.49 21.04
N PRO A 307 -20.29 6.17 22.14
CA PRO A 307 -20.52 7.16 23.19
C PRO A 307 -19.23 7.67 23.85
N VAL A 308 -18.20 6.82 23.86
CA VAL A 308 -16.92 7.09 24.53
C VAL A 308 -16.02 7.97 23.70
N PHE A 309 -16.03 7.79 22.36
CA PHE A 309 -15.15 8.51 21.42
C PHE A 309 -15.82 9.73 20.77
N GLN A 310 -17.10 9.99 21.00
CA GLN A 310 -17.73 11.20 20.50
C GLN A 310 -17.20 12.42 21.23
N SER A 311 -16.31 13.17 20.60
CA SER A 311 -15.86 14.49 21.04
C SER A 311 -16.52 15.56 20.16
N THR A 312 -17.19 16.51 20.80
CA THR A 312 -17.80 17.67 20.14
C THR A 312 -16.85 18.87 20.03
N GLN A 313 -15.69 18.83 20.69
CA GLN A 313 -14.73 19.92 20.68
C GLN A 313 -13.75 19.83 19.52
N GLN A 314 -13.54 20.97 18.84
CA GLN A 314 -12.49 21.09 17.83
C GLN A 314 -11.10 21.01 18.49
N PHE A 315 -10.19 20.36 17.80
CA PHE A 315 -8.80 20.24 18.22
C PHE A 315 -8.09 21.58 18.12
N SER A 316 -7.56 22.07 19.23
CA SER A 316 -6.57 23.15 19.24
C SER A 316 -5.19 22.50 19.16
N ALA A 317 -4.49 22.68 18.03
CA ALA A 317 -3.17 22.07 17.85
C ALA A 317 -2.22 22.50 18.98
N PRO A 318 -1.59 21.55 19.69
CA PRO A 318 -0.64 21.87 20.78
C PRO A 318 0.74 22.31 20.25
N ALA A 319 0.79 22.92 19.08
CA ALA A 319 2.03 23.21 18.34
C ALA A 319 3.07 24.00 19.17
N GLY A 320 2.63 24.81 20.13
CA GLY A 320 3.53 25.59 21.00
C GLY A 320 4.34 24.78 22.01
N PHE A 321 3.98 23.51 22.25
CA PHE A 321 4.67 22.63 23.21
C PHE A 321 5.54 21.56 22.55
N VAL A 322 5.52 21.47 21.22
CA VAL A 322 6.27 20.44 20.48
C VAL A 322 7.64 20.95 20.13
N PRO A 323 8.73 20.32 20.63
CA PRO A 323 10.10 20.66 20.23
C PRO A 323 10.31 20.46 18.72
N GLY A 324 11.16 21.28 18.10
CA GLY A 324 11.40 21.23 16.65
C GLY A 324 12.17 19.99 16.16
N ASP A 325 12.77 19.23 17.07
CA ASP A 325 13.56 18.02 16.82
C ASP A 325 12.78 16.70 17.04
N VAL A 326 11.46 16.80 17.18
CA VAL A 326 10.61 15.63 17.35
C VAL A 326 10.54 14.79 16.08
N GLN A 327 10.70 13.48 16.22
CA GLN A 327 10.56 12.51 15.12
C GLN A 327 9.09 12.22 14.78
N SER A 328 8.25 12.10 15.82
CA SER A 328 6.81 11.91 15.63
C SER A 328 6.02 12.45 16.81
N VAL A 329 4.79 12.90 16.51
CA VAL A 329 3.82 13.38 17.50
C VAL A 329 2.55 12.57 17.28
N THR A 330 2.02 11.98 18.35
CA THR A 330 0.71 11.33 18.32
C THR A 330 -0.18 11.97 19.38
N VAL A 331 -1.35 12.41 18.96
CA VAL A 331 -2.32 13.06 19.85
C VAL A 331 -3.57 12.20 19.94
N TYR A 332 -3.96 11.90 21.15
CA TYR A 332 -5.20 11.18 21.46
C TYR A 332 -6.14 12.12 22.21
N ARG A 333 -7.40 12.15 21.81
CA ARG A 333 -8.44 12.89 22.50
C ARG A 333 -9.53 11.95 22.99
N PHE A 334 -9.80 12.00 24.27
CA PHE A 334 -10.83 11.22 24.93
C PHE A 334 -11.79 12.16 25.69
N LYS A 335 -13.07 11.85 25.64
CA LYS A 335 -14.05 12.65 26.41
C LYS A 335 -13.76 12.59 27.93
N GLN A 336 -13.49 11.39 28.43
CA GLN A 336 -13.08 11.07 29.79
C GLN A 336 -12.11 9.89 29.72
N PRO A 337 -10.80 10.10 29.82
CA PRO A 337 -9.79 9.08 29.55
C PRO A 337 -9.94 7.81 30.39
N ASP A 338 -10.18 7.95 31.72
CA ASP A 338 -10.36 6.81 32.62
C ASP A 338 -11.64 6.00 32.32
N GLN A 339 -12.74 6.70 31.99
CA GLN A 339 -13.99 6.07 31.59
C GLN A 339 -13.82 5.38 30.23
N THR A 340 -13.14 6.02 29.27
CA THR A 340 -12.82 5.45 27.98
C THR A 340 -12.04 4.14 28.13
N TRP A 341 -11.06 4.11 29.03
CA TRP A 341 -10.28 2.92 29.33
C TRP A 341 -11.13 1.78 29.89
N ARG A 342 -12.00 2.08 30.87
CA ARG A 342 -12.92 1.09 31.45
C ARG A 342 -13.91 0.53 30.42
N GLU A 343 -14.49 1.39 29.58
CA GLU A 343 -15.40 0.98 28.54
C GLU A 343 -14.70 0.15 27.47
N LEU A 344 -13.44 0.48 27.12
CA LEU A 344 -12.61 -0.33 26.24
C LEU A 344 -12.39 -1.71 26.82
N GLN A 345 -11.99 -1.82 28.10
CA GLN A 345 -11.80 -3.10 28.77
C GLN A 345 -13.11 -3.92 28.83
N THR A 346 -14.22 -3.28 29.18
CA THR A 346 -15.54 -3.92 29.24
C THR A 346 -15.98 -4.41 27.87
N THR A 347 -15.77 -3.60 26.83
CA THR A 347 -16.10 -3.98 25.45
C THR A 347 -15.25 -5.16 24.98
N LEU A 348 -13.95 -5.13 25.22
CA LEU A 348 -13.05 -6.23 24.90
C LEU A 348 -13.46 -7.49 25.66
N SER A 349 -13.67 -7.42 26.97
CA SER A 349 -14.08 -8.57 27.79
C SER A 349 -15.43 -9.15 27.38
N SER A 350 -16.35 -8.35 26.85
CA SER A 350 -17.66 -8.81 26.39
C SER A 350 -17.65 -9.45 25.00
N GLN A 351 -16.64 -9.12 24.18
CA GLN A 351 -16.50 -9.66 22.81
C GLN A 351 -15.50 -10.82 22.75
N LEU A 352 -14.62 -10.92 23.73
CA LEU A 352 -13.56 -11.92 23.80
C LEU A 352 -13.89 -12.95 24.89
N ASP A 353 -13.35 -14.15 24.75
CA ASP A 353 -13.29 -15.10 25.86
C ASP A 353 -12.32 -14.59 26.94
N THR A 354 -12.44 -15.13 28.14
CA THR A 354 -11.68 -14.66 29.32
C THR A 354 -10.17 -14.63 29.08
N LEU A 355 -9.63 -15.65 28.42
CA LEU A 355 -8.18 -15.73 28.15
C LEU A 355 -7.75 -14.67 27.15
N SER A 356 -8.50 -14.51 26.06
CA SER A 356 -8.24 -13.49 25.04
C SER A 356 -8.34 -12.07 25.62
N ALA A 357 -9.33 -11.82 26.47
CA ALA A 357 -9.49 -10.51 27.13
C ALA A 357 -8.31 -10.18 28.05
N VAL A 358 -7.85 -11.15 28.82
CA VAL A 358 -6.65 -11.00 29.69
C VAL A 358 -5.40 -10.72 28.87
N LEU A 359 -5.18 -11.46 27.78
CA LEU A 359 -4.02 -11.28 26.91
C LEU A 359 -4.02 -9.91 26.24
N VAL A 360 -5.14 -9.48 25.62
CA VAL A 360 -5.24 -8.16 25.00
C VAL A 360 -5.02 -7.06 26.03
N THR A 361 -5.61 -7.18 27.22
CA THR A 361 -5.39 -6.22 28.31
C THR A 361 -3.93 -6.18 28.74
N SER A 362 -3.25 -7.34 28.84
CA SER A 362 -1.83 -7.41 29.17
C SER A 362 -0.95 -6.77 28.09
N VAL A 363 -1.24 -7.00 26.81
CA VAL A 363 -0.53 -6.36 25.69
C VAL A 363 -0.69 -4.85 25.73
N LEU A 364 -1.92 -4.35 25.94
CA LEU A 364 -2.18 -2.93 26.06
C LEU A 364 -1.42 -2.31 27.26
N LYS A 365 -1.40 -2.97 28.42
CA LYS A 365 -0.64 -2.51 29.57
C LYS A 365 0.86 -2.52 29.29
N SER A 366 1.39 -3.61 28.70
CA SER A 366 2.81 -3.71 28.35
C SER A 366 3.24 -2.63 27.36
N GLY A 367 2.38 -2.20 26.45
CA GLY A 367 2.63 -1.09 25.53
C GLY A 367 2.76 0.27 26.21
N LEU A 368 2.23 0.43 27.42
CA LEU A 368 2.29 1.68 28.21
C LEU A 368 3.46 1.69 29.21
N THR A 369 3.99 0.54 29.57
CA THR A 369 5.12 0.41 30.51
C THR A 369 6.39 1.18 30.08
N PRO A 370 6.78 1.23 28.79
CA PRO A 370 7.93 2.04 28.36
C PRO A 370 7.77 3.55 28.62
N TYR A 371 6.54 4.01 28.81
CA TYR A 371 6.21 5.40 29.18
C TYR A 371 6.10 5.61 30.69
N GLY A 372 6.48 4.61 31.52
CA GLY A 372 6.38 4.67 32.98
C GLY A 372 4.94 4.55 33.50
N ILE A 373 4.02 4.02 32.69
CA ILE A 373 2.60 3.87 33.05
C ILE A 373 2.32 2.42 33.43
N ASP A 374 2.49 2.08 34.71
CA ASP A 374 2.24 0.73 35.21
C ASP A 374 0.75 0.47 35.48
N ASP A 375 0.02 1.51 35.87
CA ASP A 375 -1.43 1.50 36.09
C ASP A 375 -2.13 2.54 35.19
N PRO A 376 -2.60 2.09 34.03
CA PRO A 376 -3.27 2.99 33.07
C PRO A 376 -4.52 3.68 33.63
N GLU A 377 -5.30 3.00 34.47
CA GLU A 377 -6.53 3.59 35.01
C GLU A 377 -6.21 4.72 36.00
N LYS A 378 -5.24 4.51 36.89
CA LYS A 378 -4.79 5.52 37.80
C LYS A 378 -4.17 6.71 37.09
N PHE A 379 -3.35 6.46 36.06
CA PHE A 379 -2.74 7.50 35.25
C PHE A 379 -3.81 8.32 34.53
N LEU A 380 -4.76 7.67 33.86
CA LEU A 380 -5.79 8.33 33.05
C LEU A 380 -6.81 9.14 33.88
N ARG A 381 -6.92 8.90 35.17
CA ARG A 381 -7.69 9.77 36.09
C ARG A 381 -7.01 11.12 36.36
N LEU A 382 -5.70 11.18 36.20
CA LEU A 382 -4.90 12.38 36.47
C LEU A 382 -4.64 13.21 35.22
N VAL A 383 -4.89 12.68 34.03
CA VAL A 383 -4.67 13.39 32.75
C VAL A 383 -5.96 14.00 32.23
N GLY A 384 -5.81 15.08 31.49
CA GLY A 384 -6.92 15.73 30.77
C GLY A 384 -7.40 14.93 29.57
N PRO A 385 -8.39 15.47 28.82
CA PRO A 385 -8.96 14.79 27.65
C PRO A 385 -7.98 14.62 26.49
N ASP A 386 -6.91 15.39 26.46
CA ASP A 386 -5.90 15.35 25.41
C ASP A 386 -4.61 14.72 25.95
N VAL A 387 -4.19 13.63 25.31
CA VAL A 387 -2.93 12.96 25.61
C VAL A 387 -2.05 13.03 24.36
N MET A 388 -0.83 13.53 24.52
CA MET A 388 0.14 13.64 23.45
C MET A 388 1.38 12.80 23.78
N THR A 389 1.80 11.99 22.83
CA THR A 389 3.08 11.27 22.90
C THR A 389 4.03 11.83 21.87
N LEU A 390 5.26 12.05 22.29
CA LEU A 390 6.35 12.56 21.46
C LEU A 390 7.43 11.49 21.35
N ARG A 391 7.92 11.26 20.14
CA ARG A 391 9.12 10.46 19.90
C ARG A 391 10.24 11.41 19.49
N LEU A 392 11.25 11.52 20.34
CA LEU A 392 12.43 12.32 20.07
C LEU A 392 13.42 11.52 19.20
N LYS A 393 14.28 12.22 18.45
CA LYS A 393 15.44 11.58 17.82
C LYS A 393 16.37 11.09 18.93
N ALA A 394 16.75 9.82 18.86
CA ALA A 394 17.78 9.23 19.72
C ALA A 394 19.16 9.76 19.34
#